data_c9cfee1868b3409ea913f44e0639d47b
#
_entry.id   c9cfee1868b3409ea913f44e0639d47b
#
_cell.length_a   1.000
_cell.length_b   1.000
_cell.length_c   1.000
_cell.angle_alpha   90.00
_cell.angle_beta   90.00
_cell.angle_gamma   90.00
#
_symmetry.space_group_name_H-M   'P 1'
#
loop_
_entity.id
_entity.type
_entity.pdbx_description
1 polymer ?
#
loop_
_entity_poly.entity_id
_entity_poly.type
_entity_poly.pdbx_seq_one_letter_code
_entity_poly.pdbx_strand_id
1 'polypeptide(L)'
;LQALTTLVQGLEEMEEPVVLVFFGDHLPYLGDNQLAYAELGFTARAEWDALTSYETPYVIWANDAAAQALDWEAAVASLDLPEDGRLSASFLGAAVLELTGRTGESPWFDFLNQLRRELPVVQKQAYQLADGTVTDQLTEEQAAKIAKWRQWSYYKLMYKEID
;
A
#
# COMPACT_ATOMS: atom_id res chain seq x y z
N LEU A 1 21.19 0.20 -0.84
CA LEU A 1 21.02 -0.13 -2.26
C LEU A 1 21.74 -1.42 -2.64
N GLN A 2 23.03 -1.60 -2.33
CA GLN A 2 23.80 -2.80 -2.73
C GLN A 2 23.17 -4.12 -2.24
N ALA A 3 22.71 -4.17 -0.98
CA ALA A 3 22.06 -5.36 -0.43
C ALA A 3 20.77 -5.73 -1.17
N LEU A 4 19.93 -4.73 -1.50
CA LEU A 4 18.70 -4.95 -2.27
C LEU A 4 19.03 -5.42 -3.70
N THR A 5 20.02 -4.83 -4.34
CA THR A 5 20.47 -5.26 -5.67
C THR A 5 20.93 -6.74 -5.64
N THR A 6 21.74 -7.12 -4.65
CA THR A 6 22.18 -8.51 -4.52
C THR A 6 21.02 -9.47 -4.26
N LEU A 7 20.04 -9.05 -3.45
CA LEU A 7 18.82 -9.85 -3.20
C LEU A 7 18.03 -10.06 -4.50
N VAL A 8 17.73 -8.97 -5.24
CA VAL A 8 16.97 -9.05 -6.50
C VAL A 8 17.70 -9.92 -7.52
N GLN A 9 19.02 -9.77 -7.68
CA GLN A 9 19.80 -10.63 -8.58
C GLN A 9 19.69 -12.10 -8.21
N GLY A 10 19.77 -12.44 -6.90
CA GLY A 10 19.61 -13.83 -6.47
C GLY A 10 18.20 -14.38 -6.68
N LEU A 11 17.17 -13.54 -6.54
CA LEU A 11 15.77 -13.93 -6.79
C LEU A 11 15.47 -14.08 -8.29
N GLU A 12 16.14 -13.30 -9.14
CA GLU A 12 16.01 -13.38 -10.61
C GLU A 12 16.50 -14.71 -11.15
N GLU A 13 17.56 -15.28 -10.55
CA GLU A 13 18.15 -16.56 -10.95
C GLU A 13 17.32 -17.77 -10.50
N MET A 14 16.24 -17.58 -9.71
CA MET A 14 15.41 -18.69 -9.24
C MET A 14 14.46 -19.17 -10.35
N GLU A 15 14.31 -20.49 -10.45
CA GLU A 15 13.34 -21.11 -11.35
C GLU A 15 11.90 -21.08 -10.79
N GLU A 16 11.77 -20.97 -9.46
CA GLU A 16 10.48 -20.84 -8.78
C GLU A 16 9.89 -19.44 -8.97
N PRO A 17 8.57 -19.32 -9.13
CA PRO A 17 7.89 -18.02 -9.17
C PRO A 17 8.07 -17.25 -7.86
N VAL A 18 8.67 -16.06 -7.94
CA VAL A 18 8.91 -15.18 -6.79
C VAL A 18 8.31 -13.81 -7.04
N VAL A 19 7.51 -13.33 -6.08
CA VAL A 19 7.06 -11.94 -6.00
C VAL A 19 7.69 -11.29 -4.77
N LEU A 20 8.40 -10.19 -4.98
CA LEU A 20 9.04 -9.39 -3.93
C LEU A 20 8.25 -8.10 -3.70
N VAL A 21 7.95 -7.81 -2.45
CA VAL A 21 7.44 -6.50 -2.01
C VAL A 21 8.48 -5.84 -1.12
N PHE A 22 8.92 -4.67 -1.52
CA PHE A 22 9.83 -3.83 -0.74
C PHE A 22 9.18 -2.48 -0.52
N PHE A 23 9.16 -1.99 0.72
CA PHE A 23 8.57 -0.70 1.06
C PHE A 23 9.29 -0.07 2.25
N GLY A 24 9.25 1.27 2.33
CA GLY A 24 9.67 2.00 3.52
C GLY A 24 8.56 1.97 4.57
N ASP A 25 8.93 1.88 5.84
CA ASP A 25 7.97 1.91 6.96
C ASP A 25 7.55 3.34 7.31
N HIS A 26 8.48 4.28 7.29
CA HIS A 26 8.22 5.70 7.55
C HIS A 26 9.40 6.56 7.08
N LEU A 27 9.16 7.87 6.91
CA LEU A 27 10.22 8.86 6.71
C LEU A 27 11.05 9.02 8.00
N PRO A 28 12.34 9.40 7.89
CA PRO A 28 13.16 9.74 9.04
C PRO A 28 12.53 10.85 9.89
N TYR A 29 12.57 10.71 11.21
CA TYR A 29 12.21 11.80 12.11
C TYR A 29 13.33 12.86 12.06
N LEU A 30 13.01 14.04 11.56
CA LEU A 30 13.94 15.18 11.40
C LEU A 30 13.46 16.41 12.18
N GLY A 31 12.99 16.20 13.40
CA GLY A 31 12.53 17.26 14.29
C GLY A 31 11.01 17.42 14.36
N ASP A 32 10.55 18.11 15.41
CA ASP A 32 9.13 18.34 15.64
C ASP A 32 8.51 19.18 14.51
N ASN A 33 7.23 18.92 14.24
CA ASN A 33 6.46 19.63 13.22
C ASN A 33 7.10 19.65 11.82
N GLN A 34 7.91 18.64 11.49
CA GLN A 34 8.60 18.54 10.19
C GLN A 34 9.56 19.73 9.91
N LEU A 35 10.10 20.35 10.95
CA LEU A 35 10.90 21.57 10.85
C LEU A 35 12.03 21.44 9.81
N ALA A 36 12.80 20.36 9.84
CA ALA A 36 13.90 20.16 8.91
C ALA A 36 13.43 19.99 7.45
N TYR A 37 12.27 19.36 7.22
CA TYR A 37 11.68 19.27 5.88
C TYR A 37 11.25 20.65 5.38
N ALA A 38 10.74 21.50 6.26
CA ALA A 38 10.38 22.88 5.93
C ALA A 38 11.64 23.73 5.64
N GLU A 39 12.68 23.64 6.46
CA GLU A 39 13.95 24.35 6.26
C GLU A 39 14.64 23.94 4.96
N LEU A 40 14.54 22.68 4.55
CA LEU A 40 15.03 22.17 3.28
C LEU A 40 14.10 22.48 2.08
N GLY A 41 13.00 23.18 2.31
CA GLY A 41 12.06 23.62 1.27
C GLY A 41 11.14 22.52 0.73
N PHE A 42 11.10 21.33 1.32
CA PHE A 42 10.23 20.25 0.85
C PHE A 42 8.75 20.60 1.00
N THR A 43 8.35 21.18 2.14
CA THR A 43 6.95 21.54 2.42
C THR A 43 6.42 22.70 1.57
N ALA A 44 7.30 23.40 0.86
CA ALA A 44 6.93 24.51 -0.04
C ALA A 44 6.68 24.03 -1.48
N ARG A 45 6.86 22.75 -1.77
CA ARG A 45 6.61 22.19 -3.11
C ARG A 45 5.11 22.11 -3.38
N ALA A 46 4.73 22.34 -4.63
CA ALA A 46 3.32 22.34 -5.03
C ALA A 46 2.62 20.99 -4.82
N GLU A 47 3.39 19.90 -4.94
CA GLU A 47 2.93 18.53 -4.73
C GLU A 47 2.84 18.10 -3.26
N TRP A 48 3.28 18.96 -2.32
CA TRP A 48 3.21 18.65 -0.89
C TRP A 48 1.78 18.81 -0.36
N ASP A 49 1.15 17.72 0.00
CA ASP A 49 -0.20 17.68 0.58
C ASP A 49 -0.21 17.04 1.99
N ALA A 50 -1.39 16.82 2.53
CA ALA A 50 -1.58 16.25 3.86
C ALA A 50 -1.05 14.80 4.00
N LEU A 51 -0.82 14.09 2.89
CA LEU A 51 -0.34 12.71 2.87
C LEU A 51 1.18 12.62 2.66
N THR A 52 1.79 13.59 1.96
CA THR A 52 3.19 13.55 1.53
C THR A 52 4.18 13.31 2.66
N SER A 53 3.90 13.82 3.87
CA SER A 53 4.76 13.60 5.04
C SER A 53 4.76 12.15 5.55
N TYR A 54 3.88 11.31 5.03
CA TYR A 54 3.76 9.90 5.39
C TYR A 54 4.15 8.97 4.24
N GLU A 55 4.53 9.53 3.10
CA GLU A 55 4.88 8.74 1.92
C GLU A 55 6.26 8.13 2.03
N THR A 56 6.35 6.87 1.67
CA THR A 56 7.60 6.15 1.46
C THR A 56 7.49 5.35 0.16
N PRO A 57 8.61 5.16 -0.58
CA PRO A 57 8.57 4.38 -1.80
C PRO A 57 8.23 2.91 -1.50
N TYR A 58 7.49 2.29 -2.42
CA TYR A 58 7.32 0.85 -2.45
C TYR A 58 7.53 0.30 -3.86
N VAL A 59 7.89 -0.96 -3.94
CA VAL A 59 8.06 -1.72 -5.18
C VAL A 59 7.41 -3.08 -4.99
N ILE A 60 6.63 -3.50 -5.97
CA ILE A 60 6.17 -4.87 -6.14
C ILE A 60 6.86 -5.39 -7.41
N TRP A 61 7.66 -6.43 -7.28
CA TRP A 61 8.48 -6.96 -8.34
C TRP A 61 8.30 -8.48 -8.45
N ALA A 62 8.42 -9.01 -9.65
CA ALA A 62 8.36 -10.44 -9.94
C ALA A 62 9.58 -10.86 -10.74
N ASN A 63 10.12 -12.06 -10.48
CA ASN A 63 11.08 -12.66 -11.38
C ASN A 63 10.41 -13.17 -12.66
N ASP A 64 11.19 -13.55 -13.67
CA ASP A 64 10.68 -14.03 -14.95
C ASP A 64 9.69 -15.19 -14.82
N ALA A 65 9.97 -16.13 -13.90
CA ALA A 65 9.09 -17.28 -13.65
C ALA A 65 7.70 -16.84 -13.12
N ALA A 66 7.66 -15.90 -12.19
CA ALA A 66 6.41 -15.36 -11.67
C ALA A 66 5.70 -14.49 -12.71
N ALA A 67 6.44 -13.67 -13.45
CA ALA A 67 5.87 -12.79 -14.47
C ALA A 67 5.15 -13.59 -15.58
N GLN A 68 5.72 -14.72 -15.99
CA GLN A 68 5.10 -15.61 -16.97
C GLN A 68 3.89 -16.37 -16.37
N ALA A 69 4.02 -16.86 -15.14
CA ALA A 69 2.95 -17.64 -14.49
C ALA A 69 1.69 -16.81 -14.18
N LEU A 70 1.86 -15.50 -13.92
CA LEU A 70 0.80 -14.61 -13.46
C LEU A 70 0.21 -13.72 -14.57
N ASP A 71 0.75 -13.73 -15.80
CA ASP A 71 0.46 -12.67 -16.78
C ASP A 71 0.63 -11.27 -16.14
N TRP A 72 1.89 -10.96 -15.79
CA TRP A 72 2.23 -9.86 -14.88
C TRP A 72 1.60 -8.52 -15.24
N GLU A 73 1.58 -8.17 -16.52
CA GLU A 73 1.00 -6.90 -16.97
C GLU A 73 -0.51 -6.85 -16.69
N ALA A 74 -1.23 -7.92 -17.01
CA ALA A 74 -2.66 -8.02 -16.74
C ALA A 74 -2.95 -8.05 -15.24
N ALA A 75 -2.14 -8.76 -14.45
CA ALA A 75 -2.27 -8.84 -13.00
C ALA A 75 -2.04 -7.46 -12.33
N VAL A 76 -1.01 -6.73 -12.75
CA VAL A 76 -0.75 -5.36 -12.24
C VAL A 76 -1.88 -4.41 -12.63
N ALA A 77 -2.36 -4.46 -13.87
CA ALA A 77 -3.49 -3.63 -14.32
C ALA A 77 -4.77 -3.91 -13.51
N SER A 78 -4.99 -5.16 -13.10
CA SER A 78 -6.17 -5.56 -12.31
C SER A 78 -6.18 -4.99 -10.89
N LEU A 79 -5.03 -4.54 -10.38
CA LEU A 79 -4.95 -3.91 -9.06
C LEU A 79 -5.72 -2.59 -8.98
N ASP A 80 -5.97 -1.94 -10.12
CA ASP A 80 -6.71 -0.69 -10.19
C ASP A 80 -6.17 0.35 -9.19
N LEU A 81 -4.85 0.57 -9.27
CA LEU A 81 -4.16 1.56 -8.41
C LEU A 81 -4.41 2.98 -8.95
N PRO A 82 -4.42 3.99 -8.05
CA PRO A 82 -4.45 5.39 -8.48
C PRO A 82 -3.31 5.72 -9.46
N GLU A 83 -3.51 6.73 -10.31
CA GLU A 83 -2.52 7.16 -11.31
C GLU A 83 -1.17 7.57 -10.67
N ASP A 84 -1.22 8.15 -9.46
CA ASP A 84 -0.04 8.53 -8.68
C ASP A 84 0.62 7.35 -7.95
N GLY A 85 0.02 6.16 -8.00
CA GLY A 85 0.52 4.94 -7.37
C GLY A 85 0.46 4.93 -5.84
N ARG A 86 -0.20 5.89 -5.21
CA ARG A 86 -0.33 5.93 -3.74
C ARG A 86 -1.17 4.78 -3.21
N LEU A 87 -0.67 4.11 -2.18
CA LEU A 87 -1.35 3.01 -1.52
C LEU A 87 -0.94 2.94 -0.05
N SER A 88 -1.90 2.83 0.87
CA SER A 88 -1.58 2.57 2.27
C SER A 88 -0.86 1.23 2.44
N ALA A 89 0.22 1.21 3.22
CA ALA A 89 1.01 -0.01 3.49
C ALA A 89 0.14 -1.15 4.07
N SER A 90 -0.92 -0.81 4.80
CA SER A 90 -1.91 -1.78 5.31
C SER A 90 -2.67 -2.56 4.23
N PHE A 91 -2.68 -2.07 2.98
CA PHE A 91 -3.32 -2.72 1.85
C PHE A 91 -2.35 -3.54 0.97
N LEU A 92 -1.03 -3.42 1.17
CA LEU A 92 -0.04 -4.12 0.34
C LEU A 92 -0.24 -5.63 0.36
N GLY A 93 -0.49 -6.24 1.53
CA GLY A 93 -0.75 -7.67 1.62
C GLY A 93 -1.98 -8.11 0.82
N ALA A 94 -3.07 -7.34 0.88
CA ALA A 94 -4.28 -7.61 0.10
C ALA A 94 -4.03 -7.47 -1.41
N ALA A 95 -3.30 -6.43 -1.82
CA ALA A 95 -2.92 -6.21 -3.21
C ALA A 95 -2.05 -7.36 -3.76
N VAL A 96 -1.11 -7.87 -2.98
CA VAL A 96 -0.26 -9.01 -3.37
C VAL A 96 -1.07 -10.29 -3.53
N LEU A 97 -2.01 -10.58 -2.62
CA LEU A 97 -2.89 -11.74 -2.76
C LEU A 97 -3.77 -11.64 -4.00
N GLU A 98 -4.27 -10.46 -4.32
CA GLU A 98 -5.02 -10.25 -5.55
C GLU A 98 -4.15 -10.41 -6.79
N LEU A 99 -2.96 -9.78 -6.81
CA LEU A 99 -1.99 -9.87 -7.89
C LEU A 99 -1.59 -11.32 -8.18
N THR A 100 -1.49 -12.15 -7.14
CA THR A 100 -1.14 -13.58 -7.26
C THR A 100 -2.34 -14.50 -7.46
N GLY A 101 -3.54 -13.95 -7.74
CA GLY A 101 -4.75 -14.72 -8.01
C GLY A 101 -5.37 -15.42 -6.79
N ARG A 102 -5.01 -15.00 -5.58
CA ARG A 102 -5.46 -15.60 -4.30
C ARG A 102 -6.60 -14.83 -3.64
N THR A 103 -7.50 -14.29 -4.44
CA THR A 103 -8.74 -13.68 -3.95
C THR A 103 -9.72 -14.74 -3.45
N GLY A 104 -10.53 -14.39 -2.46
CA GLY A 104 -11.52 -15.31 -1.85
C GLY A 104 -10.96 -16.28 -0.80
N GLU A 105 -9.65 -16.32 -0.59
CA GLU A 105 -9.05 -17.15 0.45
C GLU A 105 -9.25 -16.59 1.87
N SER A 106 -9.42 -15.26 1.97
CA SER A 106 -9.61 -14.59 3.25
C SER A 106 -10.60 -13.43 3.13
N PRO A 107 -11.76 -13.50 3.82
CA PRO A 107 -12.72 -12.39 3.85
C PRO A 107 -12.13 -11.06 4.32
N TRP A 108 -11.08 -11.10 5.14
CA TRP A 108 -10.35 -9.91 5.57
C TRP A 108 -9.63 -9.23 4.42
N PHE A 109 -8.83 -9.98 3.65
CA PHE A 109 -8.09 -9.41 2.53
C PHE A 109 -9.01 -9.02 1.37
N ASP A 110 -10.10 -9.75 1.15
CA ASP A 110 -11.13 -9.36 0.18
C ASP A 110 -11.79 -8.03 0.55
N PHE A 111 -12.10 -7.84 1.84
CA PHE A 111 -12.58 -6.56 2.35
C PHE A 111 -11.55 -5.43 2.17
N LEU A 112 -10.26 -5.67 2.44
CA LEU A 112 -9.22 -4.68 2.21
C LEU A 112 -9.08 -4.32 0.72
N ASN A 113 -9.21 -5.29 -0.18
CA ASN A 113 -9.19 -5.04 -1.62
C ASN A 113 -10.39 -4.21 -2.08
N GLN A 114 -11.57 -4.41 -1.52
CA GLN A 114 -12.73 -3.55 -1.78
C GLN A 114 -12.51 -2.13 -1.24
N LEU A 115 -11.99 -2.02 0.00
CA LEU A 115 -11.76 -0.73 0.64
C LEU A 115 -10.71 0.11 -0.09
N ARG A 116 -9.57 -0.50 -0.51
CA ARG A 116 -8.50 0.22 -1.20
C ARG A 116 -8.89 0.78 -2.57
N ARG A 117 -9.88 0.17 -3.25
CA ARG A 117 -10.40 0.70 -4.53
C ARG A 117 -11.20 1.97 -4.36
N GLU A 118 -11.79 2.19 -3.19
CA GLU A 118 -12.52 3.42 -2.89
C GLU A 118 -11.65 4.44 -2.17
N LEU A 119 -10.79 3.96 -1.26
CA LEU A 119 -9.94 4.73 -0.38
C LEU A 119 -8.52 4.14 -0.41
N PRO A 120 -7.75 4.34 -1.48
CA PRO A 120 -6.42 3.77 -1.63
C PRO A 120 -5.45 4.23 -0.54
N VAL A 121 -5.65 5.45 0.00
CA VAL A 121 -4.89 5.92 1.14
C VAL A 121 -5.80 6.27 2.30
N VAL A 122 -5.51 5.66 3.45
CA VAL A 122 -6.18 5.93 4.72
C VAL A 122 -5.13 6.36 5.74
N GLN A 123 -5.18 7.61 6.15
CA GLN A 123 -4.36 8.20 7.19
C GLN A 123 -5.27 8.69 8.34
N LYS A 124 -4.69 9.08 9.46
CA LYS A 124 -5.42 9.50 10.65
C LYS A 124 -6.37 10.68 10.40
N GLN A 125 -5.95 11.63 9.56
CA GLN A 125 -6.65 12.89 9.33
C GLN A 125 -6.81 13.23 7.84
N ALA A 126 -6.41 12.34 6.94
CA ALA A 126 -6.52 12.55 5.50
C ALA A 126 -6.70 11.22 4.78
N TYR A 127 -7.41 11.26 3.69
CA TYR A 127 -7.74 10.12 2.85
C TYR A 127 -7.49 10.49 1.40
N GLN A 128 -7.14 9.52 0.58
CA GLN A 128 -7.20 9.68 -0.87
C GLN A 128 -8.36 8.86 -1.40
N LEU A 129 -9.18 9.47 -2.24
CA LEU A 129 -10.26 8.81 -2.97
C LEU A 129 -9.72 8.12 -4.24
N ALA A 130 -10.53 7.27 -4.85
CA ALA A 130 -10.17 6.55 -6.07
C ALA A 130 -9.79 7.48 -7.25
N ASP A 131 -10.36 8.69 -7.30
CA ASP A 131 -10.08 9.70 -8.32
C ASP A 131 -8.81 10.55 -8.03
N GLY A 132 -8.04 10.20 -6.99
CA GLY A 132 -6.86 10.93 -6.56
C GLY A 132 -7.12 12.11 -5.63
N THR A 133 -8.37 12.46 -5.38
CA THR A 133 -8.73 13.58 -4.49
C THR A 133 -8.28 13.30 -3.06
N VAL A 134 -7.50 14.21 -2.46
CA VAL A 134 -7.14 14.17 -1.04
C VAL A 134 -8.15 14.96 -0.23
N THR A 135 -8.71 14.35 0.81
CA THR A 135 -9.78 14.94 1.64
C THR A 135 -9.64 14.52 3.10
N ASP A 136 -10.14 15.35 4.01
CA ASP A 136 -10.34 15.03 5.42
C ASP A 136 -11.78 14.58 5.74
N GLN A 137 -12.67 14.61 4.74
CA GLN A 137 -14.08 14.29 4.87
C GLN A 137 -14.43 13.00 4.15
N LEU A 138 -15.17 12.14 4.83
CA LEU A 138 -15.71 10.91 4.28
C LEU A 138 -17.24 10.99 4.23
N THR A 139 -17.83 10.31 3.27
CA THR A 139 -19.27 10.03 3.30
C THR A 139 -19.61 9.11 4.49
N GLU A 140 -20.88 9.04 4.88
CA GLU A 140 -21.33 8.13 5.95
C GLU A 140 -20.97 6.67 5.62
N GLU A 141 -21.10 6.26 4.36
CA GLU A 141 -20.76 4.91 3.91
C GLU A 141 -19.26 4.63 4.05
N GLN A 142 -18.40 5.54 3.58
CA GLN A 142 -16.94 5.42 3.70
C GLN A 142 -16.51 5.41 5.17
N ALA A 143 -17.09 6.28 6.00
CA ALA A 143 -16.82 6.31 7.43
C ALA A 143 -17.20 4.99 8.13
N ALA A 144 -18.33 4.38 7.73
CA ALA A 144 -18.75 3.08 8.24
C ALA A 144 -17.77 1.96 7.83
N LYS A 145 -17.25 1.96 6.58
CA LYS A 145 -16.22 1.03 6.11
C LYS A 145 -14.92 1.18 6.91
N ILE A 146 -14.48 2.41 7.17
CA ILE A 146 -13.30 2.68 8.00
C ILE A 146 -13.51 2.21 9.46
N ALA A 147 -14.70 2.43 10.03
CA ALA A 147 -15.03 1.95 11.37
C ALA A 147 -14.99 0.41 11.43
N LYS A 148 -15.54 -0.28 10.42
CA LYS A 148 -15.48 -1.73 10.28
C LYS A 148 -14.03 -2.23 10.14
N TRP A 149 -13.20 -1.56 9.32
CA TRP A 149 -11.77 -1.88 9.18
C TRP A 149 -11.04 -1.79 10.52
N ARG A 150 -11.23 -0.70 11.27
CA ARG A 150 -10.61 -0.50 12.59
C ARG A 150 -11.07 -1.56 13.60
N GLN A 151 -12.37 -1.85 13.65
CA GLN A 151 -12.93 -2.86 14.52
C GLN A 151 -12.36 -4.25 14.20
N TRP A 152 -12.27 -4.60 12.93
CA TRP A 152 -11.76 -5.90 12.48
C TRP A 152 -10.25 -6.03 12.72
N SER A 153 -9.48 -4.95 12.48
CA SER A 153 -8.05 -4.88 12.81
C SER A 153 -7.81 -5.09 14.30
N TYR A 154 -8.59 -4.41 15.15
CA TYR A 154 -8.52 -4.59 16.59
C TYR A 154 -8.83 -6.04 17.00
N TYR A 155 -9.88 -6.61 16.43
CA TYR A 155 -10.27 -7.99 16.71
C TYR A 155 -9.16 -8.99 16.35
N LYS A 156 -8.56 -8.86 15.18
CA LYS A 156 -7.44 -9.70 14.76
C LYS A 156 -6.20 -9.57 15.64
N LEU A 157 -5.94 -8.39 16.18
CA LEU A 157 -4.82 -8.18 17.12
C LEU A 157 -5.06 -8.82 18.48
N MET A 158 -6.30 -8.79 18.96
CA MET A 158 -6.64 -9.23 20.30
C MET A 158 -7.00 -10.72 20.37
N TYR A 159 -7.54 -11.29 19.30
CA TYR A 159 -8.04 -12.66 19.22
C TYR A 159 -7.32 -13.39 18.10
N LYS A 160 -6.17 -14.00 18.42
CA LYS A 160 -5.26 -14.67 17.46
C LYS A 160 -5.84 -15.94 16.78
N GLU A 161 -7.05 -16.35 17.08
CA GLU A 161 -7.63 -17.62 16.65
C GLU A 161 -8.63 -17.50 15.49
N ILE A 162 -8.49 -16.47 14.64
CA ILE A 162 -9.37 -16.35 13.47
C ILE A 162 -8.53 -16.48 12.22
N ASP A 163 -8.43 -17.71 11.77
CA ASP A 163 -8.01 -18.06 10.43
C ASP A 163 -9.12 -17.76 9.42
#